data_23bf376e7a13901a8cab3a9c23f60b2d
#
_entry.id   23bf376e7a13901a8cab3a9c23f60b2d
#
_cell.length_a   1.000
_cell.length_b   1.000
_cell.length_c   1.000
_cell.angle_alpha   90.00
_cell.angle_beta   90.00
_cell.angle_gamma   90.00
#
_symmetry.space_group_name_H-M   'P 1'
#
loop_
_entity.id
_entity.type
_entity.pdbx_description
1 polymer ?
#
loop_
_entity_poly.entity_id
_entity_poly.type
_entity_poly.pdbx_seq_one_letter_code
_entity_poly.pdbx_strand_id
1 'polypeptide(L)'
;MKAILTHPGSAHKDDFLACCLLIARYGLPVWRRDPEPGDLDDPGIIVVDVGGEHEPERGNFDHHQFPAEHEPVCSLSLVLQHLGLYEDARTFCEWLEPTEWFDSRGPFATADWLGIERSVVNRLNSPVDITLLRRFAQKRELEAGDPVWEVMRMVGEDLFMYLRTLRERLDYVAAHARVLEVGEGDETLKVLYMPRTDPMPDDPSSGLSRYIEQTGAEIDGLIYPDRRGPGFGLSRHADNERLDFTRIAGEEDVHFAHARGFVAKTTATDLGRLAELMVRAKV
;
A
#
# COMPACT_ATOMS: atom_id res chain seq x y z
N MET A 1 28.00 -6.04 -7.16
CA MET A 1 27.75 -5.56 -5.79
C MET A 1 28.20 -6.61 -4.80
N LYS A 2 28.72 -6.20 -3.63
CA LYS A 2 29.31 -7.08 -2.61
C LYS A 2 28.42 -7.19 -1.38
N ALA A 3 27.86 -6.07 -0.91
CA ALA A 3 27.06 -6.02 0.31
C ALA A 3 26.18 -4.77 0.37
N ILE A 4 25.23 -4.80 1.30
CA ILE A 4 24.51 -3.66 1.85
C ILE A 4 25.16 -3.32 3.18
N LEU A 5 25.55 -2.06 3.40
CA LEU A 5 26.12 -1.57 4.64
C LEU A 5 25.10 -0.67 5.34
N THR A 6 24.83 -0.92 6.61
CA THR A 6 24.01 -0.03 7.44
C THR A 6 24.60 0.14 8.84
N HIS A 7 24.12 1.13 9.60
CA HIS A 7 24.65 1.48 10.91
C HIS A 7 24.58 0.32 11.94
N PRO A 8 25.50 0.25 12.89
CA PRO A 8 25.44 -0.68 14.02
C PRO A 8 24.44 -0.18 15.09
N GLY A 9 24.24 -0.99 16.13
CA GLY A 9 23.43 -0.60 17.29
C GLY A 9 21.93 -0.87 17.12
N SER A 10 21.07 0.06 17.54
CA SER A 10 19.62 -0.06 17.39
C SER A 10 19.23 -0.15 15.92
N ALA A 11 18.11 -0.78 15.65
CA ALA A 11 17.54 -0.82 14.30
C ALA A 11 16.19 -0.11 14.31
N HIS A 12 15.88 0.58 13.22
CA HIS A 12 14.63 1.29 12.99
C HIS A 12 13.82 0.61 11.88
N LYS A 13 12.63 1.08 11.60
CA LYS A 13 11.82 0.50 10.51
C LYS A 13 12.40 0.83 9.14
N ASP A 14 12.96 1.99 9.00
CA ASP A 14 13.47 2.50 7.73
C ASP A 14 14.73 1.76 7.28
N ASP A 15 15.79 1.64 8.12
CA ASP A 15 17.00 0.88 7.79
C ASP A 15 16.67 -0.60 7.53
N PHE A 16 15.79 -1.19 8.36
CA PHE A 16 15.34 -2.57 8.20
C PHE A 16 14.62 -2.78 6.86
N LEU A 17 13.60 -1.96 6.53
CA LEU A 17 12.81 -2.11 5.32
C LEU A 17 13.60 -1.73 4.06
N ALA A 18 14.49 -0.73 4.14
CA ALA A 18 15.41 -0.41 3.05
C ALA A 18 16.31 -1.61 2.72
N CYS A 19 16.89 -2.24 3.76
CA CYS A 19 17.66 -3.47 3.58
C CYS A 19 16.80 -4.62 3.02
N CYS A 20 15.54 -4.77 3.44
CA CYS A 20 14.63 -5.78 2.89
C CYS A 20 14.45 -5.62 1.37
N LEU A 21 14.19 -4.40 0.90
CA LEU A 21 14.04 -4.11 -0.53
C LEU A 21 15.33 -4.41 -1.30
N LEU A 22 16.48 -3.99 -0.77
CA LEU A 22 17.77 -4.21 -1.43
C LEU A 22 18.15 -5.69 -1.46
N ILE A 23 17.86 -6.46 -0.41
CA ILE A 23 18.03 -7.92 -0.37
C ILE A 23 17.15 -8.57 -1.44
N ALA A 24 15.86 -8.23 -1.48
CA ALA A 24 14.93 -8.78 -2.46
C ALA A 24 15.34 -8.46 -3.90
N ARG A 25 15.92 -7.28 -4.12
CA ARG A 25 16.35 -6.82 -5.46
C ARG A 25 17.67 -7.43 -5.92
N TYR A 26 18.64 -7.58 -5.01
CA TYR A 26 20.03 -7.88 -5.36
C TYR A 26 20.59 -9.16 -4.72
N GLY A 27 19.94 -9.72 -3.70
CA GLY A 27 20.38 -10.94 -3.00
C GLY A 27 21.68 -10.76 -2.20
N LEU A 28 21.97 -9.54 -1.75
CA LEU A 28 23.25 -9.20 -1.11
C LEU A 28 23.26 -9.50 0.40
N PRO A 29 24.41 -9.83 0.98
CA PRO A 29 24.59 -9.83 2.43
C PRO A 29 24.44 -8.42 3.00
N VAL A 30 24.13 -8.32 4.29
CA VAL A 30 24.05 -7.05 5.03
C VAL A 30 25.15 -6.99 6.08
N TRP A 31 25.93 -5.91 6.08
CA TRP A 31 26.92 -5.59 7.08
C TRP A 31 26.41 -4.45 7.98
N ARG A 32 26.35 -4.70 9.28
CA ARG A 32 25.95 -3.70 10.27
C ARG A 32 27.17 -3.20 11.05
N ARG A 33 27.78 -2.14 10.56
CA ARG A 33 28.95 -1.47 11.12
C ARG A 33 29.05 -0.04 10.64
N ASP A 34 29.90 0.76 11.30
CA ASP A 34 30.26 2.07 10.75
C ASP A 34 31.01 1.90 9.41
N PRO A 35 30.84 2.85 8.45
CA PRO A 35 31.61 2.84 7.21
C PRO A 35 33.12 2.95 7.46
N GLU A 36 33.89 2.17 6.75
CA GLU A 36 35.35 2.30 6.68
C GLU A 36 35.75 3.28 5.56
N PRO A 37 37.00 3.86 5.62
CA PRO A 37 37.46 4.68 4.53
C PRO A 37 37.41 3.94 3.19
N GLY A 38 36.69 4.51 2.23
CA GLY A 38 36.47 3.94 0.90
C GLY A 38 35.18 3.15 0.69
N ASP A 39 34.42 2.81 1.74
CA ASP A 39 33.13 2.13 1.55
C ASP A 39 32.14 2.97 0.76
N LEU A 40 32.08 4.28 1.02
CA LEU A 40 31.21 5.23 0.33
C LEU A 40 31.61 5.44 -1.15
N ASP A 41 32.85 5.15 -1.49
CA ASP A 41 33.39 5.24 -2.84
C ASP A 41 33.41 3.88 -3.58
N ASP A 42 33.16 2.76 -2.89
CA ASP A 42 33.15 1.43 -3.50
C ASP A 42 31.81 1.16 -4.20
N PRO A 43 31.75 1.12 -5.54
CA PRO A 43 30.48 0.86 -6.27
C PRO A 43 29.93 -0.56 -6.03
N GLY A 44 30.66 -1.39 -5.31
CA GLY A 44 30.23 -2.71 -4.88
C GLY A 44 29.41 -2.70 -3.59
N ILE A 45 29.39 -1.61 -2.84
CA ILE A 45 28.70 -1.49 -1.55
C ILE A 45 27.54 -0.51 -1.69
N ILE A 46 26.38 -0.91 -1.19
CA ILE A 46 25.21 -0.03 -1.06
C ILE A 46 25.15 0.40 0.40
N VAL A 47 25.27 1.71 0.67
CA VAL A 47 25.30 2.26 2.03
C VAL A 47 23.93 2.87 2.36
N VAL A 48 23.34 2.47 3.49
CA VAL A 48 21.99 2.83 3.91
C VAL A 48 22.01 3.34 5.33
N ASP A 49 21.42 4.49 5.56
CA ASP A 49 21.20 5.07 6.89
C ASP A 49 22.47 5.31 7.72
N VAL A 50 23.55 5.56 7.05
CA VAL A 50 24.86 5.83 7.67
C VAL A 50 25.81 6.46 6.65
N GLY A 51 26.78 7.24 7.12
CA GLY A 51 27.87 7.79 6.30
C GLY A 51 27.68 9.26 5.91
N GLY A 52 26.52 9.85 6.12
CA GLY A 52 26.26 11.28 5.89
C GLY A 52 26.20 11.69 4.42
N GLU A 53 25.97 10.75 3.50
CA GLU A 53 25.93 11.03 2.07
C GLU A 53 24.65 10.47 1.41
N HIS A 54 24.05 11.29 0.53
CA HIS A 54 23.00 10.84 -0.39
C HIS A 54 23.49 11.03 -1.83
N GLU A 55 24.06 9.97 -2.36
CA GLU A 55 24.62 9.89 -3.72
C GLU A 55 24.14 8.61 -4.39
N PRO A 56 22.90 8.58 -4.96
CA PRO A 56 22.28 7.35 -5.48
C PRO A 56 23.10 6.65 -6.57
N GLU A 57 23.88 7.42 -7.35
CA GLU A 57 24.74 6.90 -8.43
C GLU A 57 25.97 6.14 -7.89
N ARG A 58 26.34 6.41 -6.65
CA ARG A 58 27.38 5.70 -5.89
C ARG A 58 26.79 4.63 -4.97
N GLY A 59 25.45 4.58 -4.81
CA GLY A 59 24.77 3.65 -3.94
C GLY A 59 24.67 4.12 -2.48
N ASN A 60 24.79 5.44 -2.19
CA ASN A 60 24.71 6.00 -0.85
C ASN A 60 23.34 6.61 -0.59
N PHE A 61 22.67 6.14 0.47
CA PHE A 61 21.27 6.47 0.82
C PHE A 61 21.17 6.82 2.31
N ASP A 62 21.82 7.93 2.73
CA ASP A 62 21.71 8.48 4.08
C ASP A 62 20.92 9.79 4.05
N HIS A 63 20.17 10.09 5.10
CA HIS A 63 19.33 11.28 5.22
C HIS A 63 19.77 12.20 6.37
N HIS A 64 20.69 11.78 7.22
CA HIS A 64 21.09 12.49 8.44
C HIS A 64 21.75 13.86 8.16
N GLN A 65 22.30 14.06 6.96
CA GLN A 65 22.90 15.33 6.53
C GLN A 65 21.88 16.37 6.06
N PHE A 66 20.60 15.99 5.90
CA PHE A 66 19.60 16.94 5.44
C PHE A 66 19.27 17.97 6.52
N PRO A 67 19.04 19.25 6.14
CA PRO A 67 18.71 20.29 7.10
C PRO A 67 17.37 20.02 7.80
N ALA A 68 17.22 20.57 9.00
CA ALA A 68 16.04 20.36 9.84
C ALA A 68 14.72 20.81 9.16
N GLU A 69 14.80 21.73 8.21
CA GLU A 69 13.66 22.25 7.44
C GLU A 69 13.31 21.39 6.22
N HIS A 70 14.15 20.40 5.88
CA HIS A 70 13.86 19.46 4.80
C HIS A 70 12.57 18.69 5.12
N GLU A 71 11.77 18.38 4.11
CA GLU A 71 10.61 17.51 4.32
C GLU A 71 11.03 16.18 4.95
N PRO A 72 10.16 15.58 5.81
CA PRO A 72 10.48 14.29 6.40
C PRO A 72 10.79 13.25 5.34
N VAL A 73 11.99 12.68 5.43
CA VAL A 73 12.48 11.61 4.57
C VAL A 73 13.40 10.72 5.38
N CYS A 74 13.43 9.45 5.08
CA CYS A 74 14.28 8.46 5.73
C CYS A 74 15.00 7.60 4.68
N SER A 75 15.92 6.77 5.11
CA SER A 75 16.70 5.93 4.19
C SER A 75 15.86 4.99 3.35
N LEU A 76 14.72 4.50 3.89
CA LEU A 76 13.74 3.74 3.10
C LEU A 76 13.18 4.56 1.95
N SER A 77 12.83 5.82 2.17
CA SER A 77 12.30 6.72 1.13
C SER A 77 13.30 6.91 -0.01
N LEU A 78 14.58 7.11 0.34
CA LEU A 78 15.66 7.26 -0.64
C LEU A 78 15.88 5.99 -1.47
N VAL A 79 15.82 4.82 -0.84
CA VAL A 79 15.89 3.52 -1.53
C VAL A 79 14.67 3.31 -2.43
N LEU A 80 13.46 3.65 -1.97
CA LEU A 80 12.25 3.57 -2.79
C LEU A 80 12.32 4.51 -4.00
N GLN A 81 12.87 5.72 -3.85
CA GLN A 81 13.11 6.65 -4.97
C GLN A 81 14.08 6.05 -5.98
N HIS A 82 15.21 5.51 -5.52
CA HIS A 82 16.19 4.84 -6.38
C HIS A 82 15.61 3.66 -7.16
N LEU A 83 14.69 2.91 -6.54
CA LEU A 83 14.00 1.77 -7.16
C LEU A 83 12.81 2.19 -8.04
N GLY A 84 12.46 3.49 -8.10
CA GLY A 84 11.31 4.00 -8.85
C GLY A 84 9.95 3.60 -8.26
N LEU A 85 9.89 3.35 -6.95
CA LEU A 85 8.71 2.84 -6.24
C LEU A 85 8.12 3.86 -5.25
N TYR A 86 8.77 5.01 -5.06
CA TYR A 86 8.41 5.94 -4.00
C TYR A 86 6.98 6.50 -4.13
N GLU A 87 6.59 6.93 -5.34
CA GLU A 87 5.26 7.49 -5.57
C GLU A 87 4.14 6.46 -5.33
N ASP A 88 4.37 5.21 -5.74
CA ASP A 88 3.44 4.12 -5.47
C ASP A 88 3.40 3.80 -3.98
N ALA A 89 4.54 3.76 -3.32
CA ALA A 89 4.61 3.51 -1.88
C ALA A 89 3.95 4.63 -1.07
N ARG A 90 4.14 5.91 -1.44
CA ARG A 90 3.44 7.06 -0.82
C ARG A 90 1.93 6.96 -1.00
N THR A 91 1.47 6.48 -2.15
CA THR A 91 0.04 6.35 -2.46
C THR A 91 -0.59 5.15 -1.77
N PHE A 92 0.13 4.02 -1.68
CA PHE A 92 -0.45 2.73 -1.28
C PHE A 92 -0.10 2.29 0.13
N CYS A 93 0.96 2.84 0.73
CA CYS A 93 1.48 2.46 2.04
C CYS A 93 1.27 3.59 3.04
N GLU A 94 0.11 3.66 3.67
CA GLU A 94 -0.23 4.69 4.68
C GLU A 94 0.77 4.73 5.85
N TRP A 95 1.53 3.66 6.07
CA TRP A 95 2.56 3.56 7.10
C TRP A 95 3.89 4.23 6.71
N LEU A 96 4.10 4.59 5.43
CA LEU A 96 5.38 5.15 4.97
C LEU A 96 5.60 6.56 5.53
N GLU A 97 4.66 7.47 5.36
CA GLU A 97 4.78 8.84 5.84
C GLU A 97 4.96 8.92 7.37
N PRO A 98 4.20 8.18 8.20
CA PRO A 98 4.53 8.05 9.63
C PRO A 98 5.93 7.51 9.92
N THR A 99 6.47 6.62 9.09
CA THR A 99 7.84 6.12 9.25
C THR A 99 8.86 7.22 8.96
N GLU A 100 8.68 8.00 7.89
CA GLU A 100 9.51 9.17 7.55
C GLU A 100 9.52 10.20 8.68
N TRP A 101 8.35 10.53 9.22
CA TRP A 101 8.23 11.45 10.36
C TRP A 101 8.90 10.92 11.61
N PHE A 102 8.70 9.64 11.90
CA PHE A 102 9.21 9.02 13.12
C PHE A 102 10.74 9.00 13.13
N ASP A 103 11.32 8.65 12.01
CA ASP A 103 12.76 8.55 11.88
C ASP A 103 13.44 9.93 11.81
N SER A 104 12.96 10.84 10.96
CA SER A 104 13.57 12.16 10.75
C SER A 104 13.24 13.19 11.84
N ARG A 105 12.10 13.08 12.55
CA ARG A 105 11.61 14.08 13.53
C ARG A 105 11.43 13.52 14.94
N GLY A 106 11.44 12.20 15.07
CA GLY A 106 11.23 11.51 16.32
C GLY A 106 9.77 11.42 16.78
N PRO A 107 9.54 10.65 17.85
CA PRO A 107 8.19 10.23 18.25
C PRO A 107 7.27 11.35 18.77
N PHE A 108 7.82 12.44 19.28
CA PHE A 108 7.00 13.57 19.76
C PHE A 108 6.45 14.38 18.60
N ALA A 109 7.30 14.78 17.66
CA ALA A 109 6.87 15.53 16.49
C ALA A 109 5.92 14.70 15.61
N THR A 110 6.13 13.39 15.51
CA THR A 110 5.21 12.48 14.80
C THR A 110 3.83 12.44 15.46
N ALA A 111 3.75 12.39 16.80
CA ALA A 111 2.48 12.41 17.51
C ALA A 111 1.74 13.74 17.31
N ASP A 112 2.46 14.86 17.38
CA ASP A 112 1.93 16.20 17.14
C ASP A 112 1.39 16.35 15.70
N TRP A 113 2.15 15.88 14.72
CA TRP A 113 1.73 15.87 13.31
C TRP A 113 0.47 15.03 13.07
N LEU A 114 0.39 13.84 13.71
CA LEU A 114 -0.80 12.97 13.64
C LEU A 114 -2.00 13.51 14.43
N GLY A 115 -1.82 14.53 15.28
CA GLY A 115 -2.86 15.04 16.17
C GLY A 115 -3.28 14.05 17.26
N ILE A 116 -2.36 13.19 17.73
CA ILE A 116 -2.64 12.15 18.73
C ILE A 116 -1.71 12.26 19.94
N GLU A 117 -2.17 11.72 21.07
CA GLU A 117 -1.33 11.57 22.26
C GLU A 117 -0.11 10.69 22.00
N ARG A 118 1.08 11.11 22.47
CA ARG A 118 2.33 10.34 22.37
C ARG A 118 2.18 8.89 22.87
N SER A 119 1.37 8.69 23.90
CA SER A 119 1.08 7.36 24.47
C SER A 119 0.40 6.41 23.48
N VAL A 120 -0.36 6.94 22.52
CA VAL A 120 -1.04 6.17 21.47
C VAL A 120 -0.02 5.58 20.51
N VAL A 121 1.00 6.35 20.11
CA VAL A 121 2.08 5.88 19.23
C VAL A 121 2.76 4.62 19.81
N ASN A 122 3.01 4.61 21.12
CA ASN A 122 3.59 3.43 21.78
C ASN A 122 2.69 2.19 21.75
N ARG A 123 1.37 2.37 21.74
CA ARG A 123 0.41 1.25 21.70
C ARG A 123 0.31 0.59 20.33
N LEU A 124 0.82 1.24 19.28
CA LEU A 124 0.83 0.71 17.92
C LEU A 124 1.99 -0.27 17.66
N ASN A 125 2.95 -0.35 18.59
CA ASN A 125 4.06 -1.29 18.46
C ASN A 125 3.57 -2.74 18.64
N SER A 126 3.84 -3.57 17.63
CA SER A 126 3.53 -4.99 17.69
C SER A 126 4.73 -5.83 18.17
N PRO A 127 4.50 -7.00 18.79
CA PRO A 127 5.60 -7.94 19.11
C PRO A 127 6.37 -8.40 17.87
N VAL A 128 5.77 -8.39 16.68
CA VAL A 128 6.41 -8.75 15.42
C VAL A 128 7.48 -7.73 15.06
N ASP A 129 7.12 -6.42 15.04
CA ASP A 129 8.05 -5.32 14.76
C ASP A 129 9.23 -5.34 15.73
N ILE A 130 8.92 -5.37 17.04
CA ILE A 130 9.94 -5.38 18.10
C ILE A 130 10.89 -6.59 17.95
N THR A 131 10.36 -7.76 17.61
CA THR A 131 11.18 -8.96 17.48
C THR A 131 12.07 -8.89 16.26
N LEU A 132 11.56 -8.45 15.11
CA LEU A 132 12.34 -8.34 13.88
C LEU A 132 13.47 -7.31 14.03
N LEU A 133 13.15 -6.10 14.46
CA LEU A 133 14.14 -5.04 14.66
C LEU A 133 15.21 -5.44 15.69
N ARG A 134 14.82 -6.05 16.83
CA ARG A 134 15.79 -6.51 17.82
C ARG A 134 16.70 -7.60 17.28
N ARG A 135 16.20 -8.56 16.52
CA ARG A 135 17.02 -9.63 15.93
C ARG A 135 17.96 -9.09 14.86
N PHE A 136 17.49 -8.16 14.05
CA PHE A 136 18.32 -7.45 13.09
C PHE A 136 19.43 -6.65 13.78
N ALA A 137 19.11 -5.88 14.82
CA ALA A 137 20.05 -5.10 15.62
C ALA A 137 21.17 -5.93 16.27
N GLN A 138 20.90 -7.20 16.60
CA GLN A 138 21.88 -8.11 17.25
C GLN A 138 22.90 -8.72 16.27
N LYS A 139 22.67 -8.59 14.98
CA LYS A 139 23.57 -9.15 13.95
C LYS A 139 24.58 -8.10 13.50
N ARG A 140 25.79 -8.54 13.24
CA ARG A 140 26.82 -7.72 12.56
C ARG A 140 26.87 -8.01 11.07
N GLU A 141 26.51 -9.21 10.71
CA GLU A 141 26.50 -9.70 9.35
C GLU A 141 25.30 -10.65 9.16
N LEU A 142 24.61 -10.52 8.04
CA LEU A 142 23.52 -11.38 7.64
C LEU A 142 23.75 -11.79 6.19
N GLU A 143 23.55 -13.07 5.89
CA GLU A 143 23.70 -13.61 4.54
C GLU A 143 22.61 -14.66 4.25
N ALA A 144 22.53 -15.08 3.00
CA ALA A 144 21.59 -16.11 2.58
C ALA A 144 21.71 -17.37 3.45
N GLY A 145 20.58 -17.85 3.96
CA GLY A 145 20.48 -18.96 4.91
C GLY A 145 20.42 -18.52 6.38
N ASP A 146 20.72 -17.26 6.74
CA ASP A 146 20.39 -16.70 8.05
C ASP A 146 18.87 -16.50 8.14
N PRO A 147 18.20 -16.99 9.19
CA PRO A 147 16.73 -16.86 9.31
C PRO A 147 16.23 -15.43 9.27
N VAL A 148 16.99 -14.46 9.79
CA VAL A 148 16.61 -13.04 9.74
C VAL A 148 16.73 -12.51 8.31
N TRP A 149 17.82 -12.85 7.62
CA TRP A 149 18.01 -12.48 6.21
C TRP A 149 16.90 -13.03 5.32
N GLU A 150 16.51 -14.31 5.52
CA GLU A 150 15.43 -14.92 4.73
C GLU A 150 14.06 -14.22 4.97
N VAL A 151 13.77 -13.87 6.23
CA VAL A 151 12.56 -13.08 6.55
C VAL A 151 12.62 -11.70 5.89
N MET A 152 13.76 -11.02 5.96
CA MET A 152 13.95 -9.72 5.31
C MET A 152 13.75 -9.81 3.79
N ARG A 153 14.29 -10.85 3.15
CA ARG A 153 14.09 -11.11 1.72
C ARG A 153 12.59 -11.26 1.39
N MET A 154 11.86 -12.09 2.17
CA MET A 154 10.42 -12.28 1.99
C MET A 154 9.64 -10.98 2.14
N VAL A 155 9.95 -10.17 3.16
CA VAL A 155 9.30 -8.86 3.38
C VAL A 155 9.52 -7.94 2.18
N GLY A 156 10.75 -7.89 1.66
CA GLY A 156 11.06 -7.09 0.48
C GLY A 156 10.35 -7.58 -0.79
N GLU A 157 10.33 -8.88 -1.03
CA GLU A 157 9.62 -9.50 -2.16
C GLU A 157 8.12 -9.23 -2.10
N ASP A 158 7.50 -9.38 -0.93
CA ASP A 158 6.08 -9.11 -0.71
C ASP A 158 5.74 -7.63 -0.94
N LEU A 159 6.60 -6.70 -0.49
CA LEU A 159 6.41 -5.27 -0.73
C LEU A 159 6.52 -4.93 -2.23
N PHE A 160 7.50 -5.45 -2.94
CA PHE A 160 7.59 -5.30 -4.39
C PHE A 160 6.34 -5.83 -5.11
N MET A 161 5.90 -7.04 -4.74
CA MET A 161 4.72 -7.66 -5.33
C MET A 161 3.47 -6.83 -5.05
N TYR A 162 3.29 -6.36 -3.81
CA TYR A 162 2.15 -5.53 -3.41
C TYR A 162 2.07 -4.25 -4.25
N LEU A 163 3.15 -3.47 -4.31
CA LEU A 163 3.18 -2.21 -5.05
C LEU A 163 2.90 -2.42 -6.54
N ARG A 164 3.56 -3.39 -7.17
CA ARG A 164 3.36 -3.69 -8.59
C ARG A 164 1.95 -4.17 -8.88
N THR A 165 1.45 -5.13 -8.13
CA THR A 165 0.11 -5.70 -8.36
C THR A 165 -0.98 -4.66 -8.16
N LEU A 166 -0.83 -3.77 -7.18
CA LEU A 166 -1.81 -2.71 -6.95
C LEU A 166 -1.75 -1.66 -8.05
N ARG A 167 -0.56 -1.26 -8.52
CA ARG A 167 -0.40 -0.35 -9.67
C ARG A 167 -1.04 -0.94 -10.92
N GLU A 168 -0.70 -2.16 -11.30
CA GLU A 168 -1.29 -2.86 -12.45
C GLU A 168 -2.81 -2.94 -12.34
N ARG A 169 -3.31 -3.16 -11.12
CA ARG A 169 -4.75 -3.21 -10.86
C ARG A 169 -5.44 -1.85 -11.01
N LEU A 170 -4.83 -0.78 -10.52
CA LEU A 170 -5.40 0.57 -10.67
C LEU A 170 -5.36 1.03 -12.12
N ASP A 171 -4.30 0.75 -12.85
CA ASP A 171 -4.20 1.04 -14.29
C ASP A 171 -5.29 0.27 -15.07
N TYR A 172 -5.53 -0.99 -14.69
CA TYR A 172 -6.62 -1.78 -15.27
C TYR A 172 -8.00 -1.18 -14.96
N VAL A 173 -8.25 -0.75 -13.73
CA VAL A 173 -9.50 -0.09 -13.34
C VAL A 173 -9.66 1.22 -14.12
N ALA A 174 -8.62 2.03 -14.21
CA ALA A 174 -8.63 3.28 -14.97
C ALA A 174 -8.96 3.08 -16.46
N ALA A 175 -8.46 1.99 -17.05
CA ALA A 175 -8.69 1.68 -18.46
C ALA A 175 -10.11 1.19 -18.76
N HIS A 176 -10.81 0.56 -17.81
CA HIS A 176 -12.04 -0.16 -18.07
C HIS A 176 -13.26 0.36 -17.31
N ALA A 177 -13.07 0.89 -16.09
CA ALA A 177 -14.18 1.38 -15.29
C ALA A 177 -14.74 2.70 -15.83
N ARG A 178 -16.01 2.94 -15.55
CA ARG A 178 -16.67 4.22 -15.89
C ARG A 178 -17.68 4.59 -14.81
N VAL A 179 -17.84 5.87 -14.60
CA VAL A 179 -18.89 6.38 -13.72
C VAL A 179 -20.20 6.44 -14.49
N LEU A 180 -21.24 5.90 -13.91
CA LEU A 180 -22.62 5.97 -14.40
C LEU A 180 -23.42 6.86 -13.46
N GLU A 181 -24.28 7.68 -14.03
CA GLU A 181 -25.33 8.37 -13.30
C GLU A 181 -26.62 7.57 -13.48
N VAL A 182 -27.20 7.10 -12.38
CA VAL A 182 -28.42 6.29 -12.37
C VAL A 182 -29.49 6.94 -11.51
N GLY A 183 -30.72 6.97 -12.00
CA GLY A 183 -31.85 7.72 -11.40
C GLY A 183 -32.12 9.04 -12.12
N GLU A 184 -33.01 9.85 -11.58
CA GLU A 184 -33.45 11.12 -12.18
C GLU A 184 -33.41 12.25 -11.15
N GLY A 185 -33.03 13.48 -11.61
CA GLY A 185 -33.04 14.70 -10.83
C GLY A 185 -32.10 14.65 -9.62
N ASP A 186 -32.54 15.22 -8.51
CA ASP A 186 -31.77 15.26 -7.25
C ASP A 186 -31.57 13.87 -6.61
N GLU A 187 -32.20 12.87 -7.17
CA GLU A 187 -32.12 11.49 -6.71
C GLU A 187 -31.08 10.65 -7.43
N THR A 188 -30.32 11.25 -8.33
CA THR A 188 -29.25 10.56 -9.08
C THR A 188 -28.18 10.01 -8.16
N LEU A 189 -27.77 8.76 -8.43
CA LEU A 189 -26.64 8.09 -7.82
C LEU A 189 -25.47 8.06 -8.80
N LYS A 190 -24.26 8.31 -8.31
CA LYS A 190 -23.03 8.08 -9.06
C LYS A 190 -22.49 6.69 -8.74
N VAL A 191 -22.36 5.85 -9.74
CA VAL A 191 -21.99 4.44 -9.58
C VAL A 191 -20.76 4.14 -10.42
N LEU A 192 -19.71 3.60 -9.81
CA LEU A 192 -18.56 3.10 -10.55
C LEU A 192 -18.90 1.71 -11.12
N TYR A 193 -18.99 1.64 -12.44
CA TYR A 193 -19.24 0.41 -13.17
C TYR A 193 -17.94 -0.15 -13.73
N MET A 194 -17.63 -1.40 -13.35
CA MET A 194 -16.57 -2.21 -13.93
C MET A 194 -17.18 -3.24 -14.87
N PRO A 195 -16.93 -3.16 -16.19
CA PRO A 195 -17.46 -4.15 -17.12
C PRO A 195 -16.77 -5.51 -16.96
N ARG A 196 -17.39 -6.56 -17.48
CA ARG A 196 -16.72 -7.85 -17.64
C ARG A 196 -15.75 -7.77 -18.81
N THR A 197 -14.51 -8.18 -18.60
CA THR A 197 -13.46 -8.23 -19.61
C THR A 197 -13.06 -9.67 -19.93
N ASP A 198 -12.30 -9.86 -20.98
CA ASP A 198 -11.68 -11.14 -21.33
C ASP A 198 -10.17 -10.90 -21.61
N PRO A 199 -9.27 -11.42 -20.78
CA PRO A 199 -9.53 -12.16 -19.55
C PRO A 199 -10.13 -11.28 -18.43
N MET A 200 -10.88 -11.91 -17.54
CA MET A 200 -11.37 -11.27 -16.33
C MET A 200 -10.35 -11.48 -15.19
N PRO A 201 -10.05 -10.46 -14.38
CA PRO A 201 -9.16 -10.64 -13.23
C PRO A 201 -9.77 -11.56 -12.18
N ASP A 202 -8.92 -12.22 -11.37
CA ASP A 202 -9.32 -13.16 -10.32
C ASP A 202 -10.25 -12.54 -9.28
N ASP A 203 -10.05 -11.27 -8.94
CA ASP A 203 -10.94 -10.49 -8.09
C ASP A 203 -11.35 -9.19 -8.79
N PRO A 204 -12.52 -9.18 -9.47
CA PRO A 204 -13.01 -8.00 -10.19
C PRO A 204 -13.33 -6.79 -9.30
N SER A 205 -13.55 -6.99 -8.00
CA SER A 205 -13.83 -5.92 -7.03
C SER A 205 -12.58 -5.28 -6.45
N SER A 206 -11.43 -5.96 -6.53
CA SER A 206 -10.17 -5.47 -5.99
C SER A 206 -9.78 -4.12 -6.60
N GLY A 207 -9.27 -3.21 -5.78
CA GLY A 207 -8.75 -1.90 -6.20
C GLY A 207 -9.81 -0.86 -6.56
N LEU A 208 -11.11 -1.18 -6.63
CA LEU A 208 -12.14 -0.21 -7.00
C LEU A 208 -12.24 0.94 -5.98
N SER A 209 -12.30 0.62 -4.69
CA SER A 209 -12.34 1.64 -3.63
C SER A 209 -11.07 2.49 -3.61
N ARG A 210 -9.90 1.86 -3.75
CA ARG A 210 -8.62 2.58 -3.81
C ARG A 210 -8.53 3.49 -5.05
N TYR A 211 -9.06 3.07 -6.19
CA TYR A 211 -9.16 3.91 -7.37
C TYR A 211 -10.04 5.15 -7.13
N ILE A 212 -11.18 4.98 -6.46
CA ILE A 212 -12.08 6.09 -6.09
C ILE A 212 -11.37 7.07 -5.16
N GLU A 213 -10.70 6.57 -4.11
CA GLU A 213 -9.92 7.38 -3.17
C GLU A 213 -8.83 8.19 -3.89
N GLN A 214 -8.08 7.56 -4.78
CA GLN A 214 -7.00 8.20 -5.53
C GLN A 214 -7.50 9.27 -6.51
N THR A 215 -8.65 9.04 -7.15
CA THR A 215 -9.21 10.00 -8.11
C THR A 215 -10.04 11.09 -7.46
N GLY A 216 -10.39 10.95 -6.18
CA GLY A 216 -11.29 11.86 -5.47
C GLY A 216 -12.71 11.85 -6.02
N ALA A 217 -13.10 10.83 -6.77
CA ALA A 217 -14.43 10.74 -7.35
C ALA A 217 -15.50 10.52 -6.28
N GLU A 218 -16.57 11.31 -6.33
CA GLU A 218 -17.75 11.08 -5.49
C GLU A 218 -18.55 9.93 -6.03
N ILE A 219 -18.54 8.77 -5.36
CA ILE A 219 -19.23 7.55 -5.78
C ILE A 219 -20.12 7.03 -4.65
N ASP A 220 -21.37 6.76 -4.96
CA ASP A 220 -22.33 6.18 -4.02
C ASP A 220 -22.23 4.65 -3.94
N GLY A 221 -22.00 3.99 -5.08
CA GLY A 221 -21.99 2.54 -5.17
C GLY A 221 -21.14 1.98 -6.31
N LEU A 222 -20.98 0.68 -6.29
CA LEU A 222 -20.15 -0.08 -7.21
C LEU A 222 -20.99 -1.16 -7.92
N ILE A 223 -20.73 -1.35 -9.21
CA ILE A 223 -21.20 -2.50 -10.00
C ILE A 223 -19.97 -3.17 -10.59
N TYR A 224 -19.75 -4.44 -10.30
CA TYR A 224 -18.57 -5.19 -10.76
C TYR A 224 -18.93 -6.65 -11.08
N PRO A 225 -18.19 -7.32 -12.00
CA PRO A 225 -18.48 -8.71 -12.36
C PRO A 225 -18.43 -9.65 -11.16
N ASP A 226 -19.39 -10.57 -11.03
CA ASP A 226 -19.27 -11.64 -10.03
C ASP A 226 -18.23 -12.66 -10.51
N ARG A 227 -17.27 -12.96 -9.64
CA ARG A 227 -16.23 -13.97 -9.87
C ARG A 227 -16.80 -15.38 -10.08
N ARG A 228 -17.95 -15.67 -9.46
CA ARG A 228 -18.53 -17.04 -9.39
C ARG A 228 -19.58 -17.33 -10.46
N GLY A 229 -19.94 -16.33 -11.24
CA GLY A 229 -21.00 -16.49 -12.24
C GLY A 229 -21.02 -15.41 -13.32
N PRO A 230 -21.95 -15.46 -14.25
CA PRO A 230 -22.03 -14.49 -15.34
C PRO A 230 -22.51 -13.10 -14.92
N GLY A 231 -23.16 -12.98 -13.75
CA GLY A 231 -23.78 -11.77 -13.26
C GLY A 231 -22.80 -10.77 -12.60
N PHE A 232 -23.36 -9.91 -11.76
CA PHE A 232 -22.62 -8.81 -11.14
C PHE A 232 -22.84 -8.76 -9.62
N GLY A 233 -21.85 -8.23 -8.92
CA GLY A 233 -21.95 -7.73 -7.57
C GLY A 233 -22.35 -6.26 -7.57
N LEU A 234 -23.20 -5.88 -6.64
CA LEU A 234 -23.63 -4.51 -6.36
C LEU A 234 -23.26 -4.20 -4.92
N SER A 235 -22.53 -3.11 -4.67
CA SER A 235 -22.18 -2.72 -3.31
C SER A 235 -22.23 -1.21 -3.12
N ARG A 236 -22.46 -0.76 -1.89
CA ARG A 236 -22.30 0.64 -1.54
C ARG A 236 -20.81 0.95 -1.34
N HIS A 237 -20.40 2.17 -1.67
CA HIS A 237 -19.03 2.63 -1.43
C HIS A 237 -18.96 3.31 -0.05
N ALA A 238 -17.88 3.06 0.70
CA ALA A 238 -17.61 3.69 2.00
C ALA A 238 -18.82 3.70 2.97
N ASP A 239 -19.56 2.61 3.01
CA ASP A 239 -20.80 2.47 3.81
C ASP A 239 -21.87 3.54 3.54
N ASN A 240 -21.93 4.07 2.32
CA ASN A 240 -22.88 5.11 1.91
C ASN A 240 -24.33 4.72 2.25
N GLU A 241 -24.97 5.52 3.10
CA GLU A 241 -26.31 5.27 3.62
C GLU A 241 -27.44 5.47 2.59
N ARG A 242 -27.14 6.06 1.43
CA ARG A 242 -28.10 6.20 0.32
C ARG A 242 -28.47 4.87 -0.32
N LEU A 243 -27.76 3.76 -0.02
CA LEU A 243 -27.96 2.43 -0.60
C LEU A 243 -28.19 1.37 0.48
N ASP A 244 -29.28 0.61 0.33
CA ASP A 244 -29.60 -0.57 1.13
C ASP A 244 -30.07 -1.71 0.22
N PHE A 245 -29.21 -2.67 -0.03
CA PHE A 245 -29.48 -3.80 -0.91
C PHE A 245 -30.45 -4.85 -0.33
N THR A 246 -30.88 -4.73 0.92
CA THR A 246 -31.99 -5.56 1.44
C THR A 246 -33.28 -5.27 0.70
N ARG A 247 -33.45 -4.06 0.14
CA ARG A 247 -34.63 -3.64 -0.60
C ARG A 247 -34.84 -4.39 -1.91
N ILE A 248 -33.77 -4.97 -2.46
CA ILE A 248 -33.82 -5.77 -3.70
C ILE A 248 -33.68 -7.27 -3.45
N ALA A 249 -33.68 -7.71 -2.19
CA ALA A 249 -33.53 -9.14 -1.86
C ALA A 249 -34.64 -10.04 -2.43
N GLY A 250 -35.81 -9.47 -2.78
CA GLY A 250 -36.96 -10.20 -3.36
C GLY A 250 -37.01 -10.20 -4.89
N GLU A 251 -36.04 -9.56 -5.58
CA GLU A 251 -35.99 -9.56 -7.05
C GLU A 251 -35.57 -10.94 -7.58
N GLU A 252 -36.22 -11.42 -8.64
CA GLU A 252 -36.03 -12.79 -9.18
C GLU A 252 -34.59 -13.08 -9.61
N ASP A 253 -33.89 -12.06 -10.11
CA ASP A 253 -32.52 -12.13 -10.57
C ASP A 253 -31.46 -11.80 -9.48
N VAL A 254 -31.91 -11.50 -8.26
CA VAL A 254 -30.99 -11.27 -7.09
C VAL A 254 -30.93 -12.54 -6.25
N HIS A 255 -29.83 -13.25 -6.34
CA HIS A 255 -29.64 -14.53 -5.64
C HIS A 255 -28.96 -14.38 -4.27
N PHE A 256 -28.46 -13.18 -3.95
CA PHE A 256 -27.86 -12.87 -2.65
C PHE A 256 -28.02 -11.38 -2.33
N ALA A 257 -28.48 -11.09 -1.12
CA ALA A 257 -28.41 -9.75 -0.52
C ALA A 257 -27.99 -9.91 0.94
N HIS A 258 -26.94 -9.19 1.32
CA HIS A 258 -26.46 -9.27 2.69
C HIS A 258 -27.42 -8.60 3.66
N ALA A 259 -27.71 -9.22 4.81
CA ALA A 259 -28.71 -8.75 5.77
C ALA A 259 -28.46 -7.33 6.32
N ARG A 260 -27.22 -6.83 6.23
CA ARG A 260 -26.86 -5.45 6.60
C ARG A 260 -26.90 -4.48 5.42
N GLY A 261 -27.38 -4.89 4.26
CA GLY A 261 -27.64 -4.05 3.12
C GLY A 261 -26.45 -3.47 2.36
N PHE A 262 -25.21 -3.87 2.64
CA PHE A 262 -24.03 -3.28 1.99
C PHE A 262 -23.64 -3.91 0.65
N VAL A 263 -24.15 -5.10 0.33
CA VAL A 263 -23.82 -5.82 -0.92
C VAL A 263 -24.95 -6.74 -1.34
N ALA A 264 -25.15 -6.85 -2.66
CA ALA A 264 -25.99 -7.87 -3.29
C ALA A 264 -25.27 -8.49 -4.47
N LYS A 265 -25.78 -9.64 -4.95
CA LYS A 265 -25.35 -10.30 -6.17
C LYS A 265 -26.55 -10.65 -7.02
N THR A 266 -26.43 -10.38 -8.31
CA THR A 266 -27.46 -10.62 -9.29
C THR A 266 -26.97 -11.48 -10.46
N THR A 267 -27.87 -12.20 -11.12
CA THR A 267 -27.58 -12.87 -12.39
C THR A 267 -27.77 -11.95 -13.59
N ALA A 268 -28.27 -10.72 -13.36
CA ALA A 268 -28.41 -9.73 -14.43
C ALA A 268 -27.05 -9.41 -15.06
N THR A 269 -27.06 -9.24 -16.39
CA THR A 269 -25.89 -8.84 -17.18
C THR A 269 -26.15 -7.58 -18.00
N ASP A 270 -27.42 -7.21 -18.15
CA ASP A 270 -27.84 -6.01 -18.87
C ASP A 270 -27.61 -4.76 -18.00
N LEU A 271 -27.00 -3.74 -18.58
CA LEU A 271 -26.63 -2.50 -17.86
C LEU A 271 -27.90 -1.74 -17.39
N GLY A 272 -28.96 -1.75 -18.16
CA GLY A 272 -30.22 -1.09 -17.78
C GLY A 272 -30.82 -1.75 -16.53
N ARG A 273 -30.81 -3.09 -16.49
CA ARG A 273 -31.26 -3.83 -15.30
C ARG A 273 -30.36 -3.61 -14.09
N LEU A 274 -29.08 -3.57 -14.27
CA LEU A 274 -28.12 -3.26 -13.19
C LEU A 274 -28.35 -1.85 -12.63
N ALA A 275 -28.59 -0.87 -13.50
CA ALA A 275 -28.92 0.50 -13.10
C ALA A 275 -30.29 0.55 -12.36
N GLU A 276 -31.30 -0.16 -12.83
CA GLU A 276 -32.60 -0.27 -12.15
C GLU A 276 -32.45 -0.85 -10.73
N LEU A 277 -31.64 -1.92 -10.55
CA LEU A 277 -31.39 -2.51 -9.24
C LEU A 277 -30.71 -1.52 -8.28
N MET A 278 -29.76 -0.70 -8.77
CA MET A 278 -29.15 0.36 -7.97
C MET A 278 -30.16 1.41 -7.51
N VAL A 279 -31.07 1.84 -8.42
CA VAL A 279 -32.14 2.79 -8.09
C VAL A 279 -33.11 2.20 -7.06
N ARG A 280 -33.52 0.92 -7.23
CA ARG A 280 -34.42 0.24 -6.28
C ARG A 280 -33.75 0.02 -4.89
N ALA A 281 -32.43 -0.12 -4.84
CA ALA A 281 -31.71 -0.23 -3.58
C ALA A 281 -31.54 1.12 -2.86
N LYS A 282 -31.92 2.23 -3.49
CA LYS A 282 -31.85 3.56 -2.88
C LYS A 282 -32.79 3.67 -1.68
N VAL A 283 -32.32 4.32 -0.59
CA VAL A 283 -33.03 4.59 0.66
C VAL A 283 -33.93 5.83 0.52
#